data_8867a39abbb8d60cdd1091301862f9a0
#
_entry.id   8867a39abbb8d60cdd1091301862f9a0
#
_cell.length_a   1.000
_cell.length_b   1.000
_cell.length_c   1.000
_cell.angle_alpha   90.00
_cell.angle_beta   90.00
_cell.angle_gamma   90.00
#
_symmetry.space_group_name_H-M   'P 1'
#
loop_
_entity.id
_entity.type
_entity.pdbx_description
1 polymer ?
#
loop_
_entity_poly.entity_id
_entity_poly.type
_entity_poly.pdbx_seq_one_letter_code
_entity_poly.pdbx_strand_id
1 'polypeptide(L)'
;MNQMEDPIQLKDEGNTYFQANDYENAIQSYTNALKLSKDKKLLGILYRNRAACYLKKENYAQAASDASRAIDIDASDIKALYRRCQALEKVGKLDQAFKDVQRCATIEPKNQTFLETLRRLGSEIQEKLKVQFSTDSRVKQMFEILLGEETDKEKREKAANNLIVLAREDAGAERIFQNNGINLLMELIKTKNPEMILAAIRTFSGMCTGHKARATAILHLIGIEKICSIMAIDHEEIALATCNLFQTICDSLSGEDKKEHGNEEALVLGLKKILKVAGQLVDLPDHLPMTENTQLIASILLNKLYDDLRCDPERDNFRVTCEEYVTGKFDPNNMEKNLHAIQTVSGLLQGPFDVGNKIAGLTGVMEMMVALCGSDREIDQLVAVEALIHASTKMSKATFIITNGVSLLKDIYKKTKNEKIKIRALVGLCKLGSAGGDDYALRQFAEGSTEKLAKQCRKWLCNPNIDVRTRKWAVEGLAYLTMDADVKDDFVEDEPALQAMFELTKSTDKTILYAVASTLVNCTNSYDKKEIMPELVQLAKFSKQHVPEQHPKDKKDFIEKRVKRLLKAGVISALTCMVKADSAILTDPTKELLASVLLNTGQKMASYQVIIWLDPKEFSEVAEC
;
A
#
# COMPACT_ATOMS: atom_id res chain seq x y z
N MET A 1 75.99 23.92 46.97
CA MET A 1 75.38 22.68 47.52
C MET A 1 73.90 22.76 47.14
N ASN A 2 73.51 22.03 46.08
CA ASN A 2 72.06 21.89 45.77
C ASN A 2 71.49 21.04 46.89
N GLN A 3 70.62 21.61 47.75
CA GLN A 3 69.78 20.82 48.60
C GLN A 3 68.94 19.92 47.67
N MET A 4 69.15 18.60 47.75
CA MET A 4 68.27 17.65 47.09
C MET A 4 66.87 17.84 47.74
N GLU A 5 65.95 18.42 46.98
CA GLU A 5 64.57 18.57 47.45
C GLU A 5 64.00 17.19 47.80
N ASP A 6 63.57 17.00 49.04
CA ASP A 6 63.02 15.76 49.50
C ASP A 6 61.52 15.66 49.01
N PRO A 7 61.13 14.60 48.29
CA PRO A 7 59.77 14.41 47.84
C PRO A 7 58.72 14.48 48.98
N ILE A 8 59.10 14.13 50.20
CA ILE A 8 58.22 14.19 51.37
C ILE A 8 58.03 15.64 51.78
N GLN A 9 59.07 16.44 51.81
CA GLN A 9 59.01 17.86 52.11
C GLN A 9 58.13 18.61 51.10
N LEU A 10 58.31 18.32 49.80
CA LEU A 10 57.49 18.91 48.74
C LEU A 10 56.01 18.48 48.84
N LYS A 11 55.70 17.26 49.28
CA LYS A 11 54.33 16.82 49.58
C LYS A 11 53.73 17.66 50.69
N ASP A 12 54.47 17.91 51.77
CA ASP A 12 53.98 18.66 52.92
C ASP A 12 53.82 20.17 52.62
N GLU A 13 54.69 20.74 51.81
CA GLU A 13 54.49 22.09 51.20
C GLU A 13 53.22 22.16 50.38
N GLY A 14 53.01 21.15 49.48
CA GLY A 14 51.78 21.03 48.68
C GLY A 14 50.52 20.92 49.56
N ASN A 15 50.58 20.19 50.70
CA ASN A 15 49.49 20.12 51.66
C ASN A 15 49.21 21.50 52.29
N THR A 16 50.25 22.25 52.62
CA THR A 16 50.14 23.63 53.21
C THR A 16 49.50 24.60 52.21
N TYR A 17 49.93 24.57 50.94
CA TYR A 17 49.28 25.36 49.89
C TYR A 17 47.84 24.98 49.69
N PHE A 18 47.52 23.68 49.72
CA PHE A 18 46.15 23.19 49.58
C PHE A 18 45.24 23.72 50.70
N GLN A 19 45.74 23.74 51.97
CA GLN A 19 45.00 24.29 53.12
C GLN A 19 44.81 25.80 53.02
N ALA A 20 45.76 26.51 52.41
CA ALA A 20 45.69 27.94 52.10
C ALA A 20 44.80 28.26 50.89
N ASN A 21 44.17 27.25 50.24
CA ASN A 21 43.42 27.37 48.98
C ASN A 21 44.25 27.83 47.77
N ASP A 22 45.58 27.78 47.88
CA ASP A 22 46.48 28.02 46.76
C ASP A 22 46.73 26.73 45.97
N TYR A 23 45.75 26.39 45.13
CA TYR A 23 45.75 25.12 44.39
C TYR A 23 46.80 25.06 43.29
N GLU A 24 47.26 26.23 42.78
CA GLU A 24 48.30 26.28 41.74
C GLU A 24 49.66 25.87 42.27
N ASN A 25 50.07 26.52 43.37
CA ASN A 25 51.32 26.17 44.03
C ASN A 25 51.28 24.75 44.62
N ALA A 26 50.13 24.33 45.16
CA ALA A 26 49.95 22.96 45.58
C ALA A 26 50.18 21.94 44.43
N ILE A 27 49.59 22.17 43.23
CA ILE A 27 49.79 21.33 42.06
C ILE A 27 51.26 21.32 41.65
N GLN A 28 51.94 22.46 41.68
CA GLN A 28 53.35 22.56 41.33
C GLN A 28 54.24 21.75 42.30
N SER A 29 54.02 21.89 43.61
CA SER A 29 54.77 21.15 44.65
C SER A 29 54.53 19.63 44.52
N TYR A 30 53.28 19.19 44.35
CA TYR A 30 53.00 17.77 44.09
C TYR A 30 53.60 17.24 42.78
N THR A 31 53.65 18.08 41.77
CA THR A 31 54.24 17.74 40.45
C THR A 31 55.75 17.57 40.56
N ASN A 32 56.43 18.42 41.34
CA ASN A 32 57.86 18.31 41.60
C ASN A 32 58.16 17.05 42.45
N ALA A 33 57.36 16.79 43.49
CA ALA A 33 57.47 15.59 44.30
C ALA A 33 57.27 14.31 43.44
N LEU A 34 56.33 14.28 42.48
CA LEU A 34 56.08 13.16 41.57
C LEU A 34 57.26 12.88 40.63
N LYS A 35 58.05 13.91 40.27
CA LYS A 35 59.25 13.74 39.43
C LYS A 35 60.42 13.11 40.17
N LEU A 36 60.49 13.35 41.48
CA LEU A 36 61.60 12.94 42.29
C LEU A 36 61.36 11.60 43.02
N SER A 37 60.10 11.26 43.32
CA SER A 37 59.75 10.06 44.06
C SER A 37 59.80 8.79 43.19
N LYS A 38 60.35 7.73 43.76
CA LYS A 38 60.32 6.34 43.26
C LYS A 38 59.48 5.40 44.12
N ASP A 39 59.04 5.88 45.31
CA ASP A 39 58.19 5.12 46.20
C ASP A 39 56.74 5.07 45.69
N LYS A 40 56.27 3.87 45.36
CA LYS A 40 54.91 3.64 44.86
C LYS A 40 53.83 4.16 45.82
N LYS A 41 54.02 3.98 47.14
CA LYS A 41 53.02 4.44 48.12
C LYS A 41 52.96 5.96 48.12
N LEU A 42 54.11 6.63 48.11
CA LEU A 42 54.15 8.10 48.06
C LEU A 42 53.57 8.65 46.75
N LEU A 43 53.86 8.00 45.63
CA LEU A 43 53.30 8.35 44.33
C LEU A 43 51.77 8.28 44.33
N GLY A 44 51.16 7.26 44.94
CA GLY A 44 49.71 7.15 45.09
C GLY A 44 49.10 8.32 45.90
N ILE A 45 49.77 8.68 47.02
CA ILE A 45 49.36 9.82 47.85
C ILE A 45 49.45 11.15 47.06
N LEU A 46 50.55 11.35 46.31
CA LEU A 46 50.77 12.57 45.53
C LEU A 46 49.76 12.73 44.39
N TYR A 47 49.51 11.66 43.64
CA TYR A 47 48.46 11.67 42.61
C TYR A 47 47.07 11.97 43.20
N ARG A 48 46.72 11.27 44.29
CA ARG A 48 45.45 11.49 44.96
C ARG A 48 45.32 12.95 45.43
N ASN A 49 46.36 13.55 46.04
CA ASN A 49 46.32 14.91 46.56
C ASN A 49 46.28 15.95 45.40
N ARG A 50 47.01 15.75 44.33
CA ARG A 50 46.97 16.60 43.15
C ARG A 50 45.61 16.54 42.48
N ALA A 51 44.96 15.35 42.44
CA ALA A 51 43.59 15.19 41.94
C ALA A 51 42.59 16.07 42.74
N ALA A 52 42.78 16.23 44.07
CA ALA A 52 41.95 17.12 44.87
C ALA A 52 42.11 18.59 44.44
N CYS A 53 43.34 19.03 44.16
CA CYS A 53 43.58 20.38 43.67
C CYS A 53 42.90 20.61 42.30
N TYR A 54 43.01 19.65 41.39
CA TYR A 54 42.34 19.73 40.09
C TYR A 54 40.81 19.76 40.21
N LEU A 55 40.21 19.04 41.17
CA LEU A 55 38.76 19.13 41.43
C LEU A 55 38.36 20.54 41.89
N LYS A 56 39.18 21.14 42.78
CA LYS A 56 38.94 22.52 43.24
C LYS A 56 39.10 23.58 42.17
N LYS A 57 39.94 23.30 41.18
CA LYS A 57 40.12 24.16 39.98
C LYS A 57 39.17 23.80 38.85
N GLU A 58 38.23 22.92 39.06
CA GLU A 58 37.26 22.43 38.06
C GLU A 58 37.88 21.78 36.82
N ASN A 59 39.16 21.37 36.96
CA ASN A 59 39.84 20.62 35.89
C ASN A 59 39.55 19.12 36.07
N TYR A 60 38.32 18.73 35.73
CA TYR A 60 37.81 17.39 35.96
C TYR A 60 38.54 16.29 35.20
N ALA A 61 39.02 16.61 33.99
CA ALA A 61 39.76 15.63 33.19
C ALA A 61 41.10 15.24 33.85
N GLN A 62 41.88 16.22 34.35
CA GLN A 62 43.14 15.99 35.03
C GLN A 62 42.91 15.33 36.42
N ALA A 63 41.85 15.76 37.12
CA ALA A 63 41.45 15.15 38.38
C ALA A 63 41.15 13.64 38.23
N ALA A 64 40.38 13.27 37.20
CA ALA A 64 40.05 11.86 36.92
C ALA A 64 41.31 11.06 36.50
N SER A 65 42.21 11.66 35.75
CA SER A 65 43.47 11.03 35.33
C SER A 65 44.39 10.72 36.53
N ASP A 66 44.61 11.71 37.39
CA ASP A 66 45.45 11.54 38.57
C ASP A 66 44.82 10.58 39.58
N ALA A 67 43.51 10.68 39.81
CA ALA A 67 42.81 9.73 40.66
C ALA A 67 42.91 8.29 40.11
N SER A 68 42.86 8.10 38.79
CA SER A 68 43.05 6.77 38.17
C SER A 68 44.45 6.21 38.45
N ARG A 69 45.50 7.06 38.33
CA ARG A 69 46.88 6.64 38.64
C ARG A 69 47.05 6.26 40.12
N ALA A 70 46.36 6.97 41.03
CA ALA A 70 46.37 6.61 42.46
C ALA A 70 45.68 5.25 42.69
N ILE A 71 44.54 5.00 42.01
CA ILE A 71 43.79 3.74 42.07
C ILE A 71 44.57 2.57 41.46
N ASP A 72 45.37 2.81 40.41
CA ASP A 72 46.25 1.81 39.80
C ASP A 72 47.34 1.37 40.78
N ILE A 73 47.73 2.23 41.71
CA ILE A 73 48.73 1.92 42.77
C ILE A 73 48.04 1.24 43.96
N ASP A 74 46.94 1.76 44.42
CA ASP A 74 46.13 1.19 45.48
C ASP A 74 44.63 1.19 45.09
N ALA A 75 44.15 0.03 44.69
CA ALA A 75 42.79 -0.18 44.25
C ALA A 75 41.74 0.02 45.35
N SER A 76 42.17 0.08 46.60
CA SER A 76 41.33 0.31 47.79
C SER A 76 41.39 1.74 48.35
N ASP A 77 42.11 2.65 47.67
CA ASP A 77 42.18 4.06 48.10
C ASP A 77 40.82 4.78 47.90
N ILE A 78 40.04 4.79 48.99
CA ILE A 78 38.69 5.37 49.01
C ILE A 78 38.70 6.86 48.62
N LYS A 79 39.73 7.61 49.04
CA LYS A 79 39.82 9.04 48.69
C LYS A 79 40.08 9.25 47.23
N ALA A 80 40.89 8.42 46.59
CA ALA A 80 41.13 8.45 45.16
C ALA A 80 39.88 8.03 44.36
N LEU A 81 39.22 6.93 44.77
CA LEU A 81 37.96 6.48 44.19
C LEU A 81 36.88 7.56 44.23
N TYR A 82 36.70 8.20 45.39
CA TYR A 82 35.66 9.23 45.53
C TYR A 82 35.96 10.49 44.73
N ARG A 83 37.26 10.89 44.67
CA ARG A 83 37.70 12.02 43.82
C ARG A 83 37.49 11.75 42.34
N ARG A 84 37.77 10.50 41.92
CA ARG A 84 37.47 10.10 40.54
C ARG A 84 35.99 10.10 40.26
N CYS A 85 35.17 9.58 41.16
CA CYS A 85 33.71 9.65 41.08
C CYS A 85 33.23 11.09 40.89
N GLN A 86 33.68 12.04 41.71
CA GLN A 86 33.30 13.45 41.59
C GLN A 86 33.73 14.06 40.25
N ALA A 87 34.92 13.74 39.76
CA ALA A 87 35.42 14.22 38.49
C ALA A 87 34.61 13.63 37.31
N LEU A 88 34.38 12.33 37.33
CA LEU A 88 33.62 11.62 36.27
C LEU A 88 32.17 12.07 36.23
N GLU A 89 31.54 12.35 37.37
CA GLU A 89 30.20 12.89 37.43
C GLU A 89 30.11 14.23 36.67
N LYS A 90 31.06 15.14 36.91
CA LYS A 90 31.11 16.45 36.24
C LYS A 90 31.40 16.34 34.74
N VAL A 91 32.12 15.31 34.33
CA VAL A 91 32.38 15.00 32.88
C VAL A 91 31.18 14.27 32.24
N GLY A 92 30.14 13.90 33.02
CA GLY A 92 28.93 13.20 32.50
C GLY A 92 29.10 11.69 32.35
N LYS A 93 30.19 11.10 32.82
CA LYS A 93 30.45 9.63 32.78
C LYS A 93 29.85 8.96 34.02
N LEU A 94 28.51 9.03 34.13
CA LEU A 94 27.78 8.62 35.32
C LEU A 94 27.96 7.14 35.67
N ASP A 95 28.02 6.24 34.68
CA ASP A 95 28.19 4.79 34.91
C ASP A 95 29.51 4.47 35.61
N GLN A 96 30.58 5.18 35.23
CA GLN A 96 31.90 5.00 35.83
C GLN A 96 31.94 5.64 37.22
N ALA A 97 31.35 6.81 37.39
CA ALA A 97 31.21 7.47 38.67
C ALA A 97 30.43 6.59 39.67
N PHE A 98 29.33 5.99 39.22
CA PHE A 98 28.52 5.07 40.04
C PHE A 98 29.34 3.84 40.51
N LYS A 99 30.12 3.23 39.61
CA LYS A 99 30.99 2.10 39.96
C LYS A 99 32.03 2.49 41.04
N ASP A 100 32.59 3.69 40.93
CA ASP A 100 33.58 4.17 41.92
C ASP A 100 32.97 4.40 43.28
N VAL A 101 31.81 5.08 43.35
CA VAL A 101 31.14 5.28 44.67
C VAL A 101 30.55 3.98 45.20
N GLN A 102 30.15 3.04 44.36
CA GLN A 102 29.73 1.70 44.80
C GLN A 102 30.89 0.97 45.53
N ARG A 103 32.10 1.06 44.96
CA ARG A 103 33.29 0.52 45.60
C ARG A 103 33.59 1.23 46.91
N CYS A 104 33.47 2.57 46.96
CA CYS A 104 33.60 3.32 48.24
C CYS A 104 32.60 2.84 49.31
N ALA A 105 31.32 2.65 48.93
CA ALA A 105 30.28 2.17 49.82
C ALA A 105 30.48 0.70 50.26
N THR A 106 31.12 -0.12 49.40
CA THR A 106 31.50 -1.50 49.77
C THR A 106 32.61 -1.52 50.82
N ILE A 107 33.59 -0.59 50.73
CA ILE A 107 34.71 -0.50 51.68
C ILE A 107 34.24 0.16 52.99
N GLU A 108 33.43 1.21 52.94
CA GLU A 108 32.86 1.90 54.08
C GLU A 108 31.32 1.91 54.05
N PRO A 109 30.63 0.83 54.47
CA PRO A 109 29.19 0.69 54.29
C PRO A 109 28.33 1.66 55.13
N LYS A 110 28.90 2.26 56.16
CA LYS A 110 28.20 3.20 57.06
C LYS A 110 28.39 4.66 56.69
N ASN A 111 29.17 4.96 55.66
CA ASN A 111 29.44 6.34 55.25
C ASN A 111 28.24 6.94 54.47
N GLN A 112 27.53 7.85 55.12
CA GLN A 112 26.32 8.47 54.60
C GLN A 112 26.57 9.21 53.27
N THR A 113 27.71 9.89 53.13
CA THR A 113 28.06 10.62 51.91
C THR A 113 28.14 9.71 50.69
N PHE A 114 28.71 8.51 50.88
CA PHE A 114 28.80 7.55 49.76
C PHE A 114 27.43 6.96 49.44
N LEU A 115 26.61 6.66 50.45
CA LEU A 115 25.26 6.14 50.24
C LEU A 115 24.34 7.16 49.58
N GLU A 116 24.41 8.42 49.96
CA GLU A 116 23.65 9.51 49.32
C GLU A 116 24.08 9.73 47.89
N THR A 117 25.42 9.77 47.64
CA THR A 117 25.95 9.91 46.28
C THR A 117 25.53 8.72 45.40
N LEU A 118 25.58 7.50 45.93
CA LEU A 118 25.18 6.28 45.23
C LEU A 118 23.70 6.33 44.84
N ARG A 119 22.81 6.74 45.77
CA ARG A 119 21.36 6.88 45.48
C ARG A 119 21.11 7.95 44.42
N ARG A 120 21.75 9.11 44.55
CA ARG A 120 21.58 10.22 43.61
C ARG A 120 22.03 9.85 42.20
N LEU A 121 23.25 9.29 42.07
CA LEU A 121 23.75 8.84 40.74
C LEU A 121 22.91 7.71 40.17
N GLY A 122 22.45 6.77 41.02
CA GLY A 122 21.55 5.70 40.58
C GLY A 122 20.22 6.23 40.03
N SER A 123 19.62 7.20 40.75
CA SER A 123 18.40 7.87 40.29
C SER A 123 18.61 8.63 38.97
N GLU A 124 19.75 9.33 38.82
CA GLU A 124 20.08 10.09 37.60
C GLU A 124 20.34 9.18 36.42
N ILE A 125 21.02 8.06 36.62
CA ILE A 125 21.21 7.02 35.57
C ILE A 125 19.87 6.43 35.18
N GLN A 126 19.01 6.09 36.17
CA GLN A 126 17.68 5.53 35.90
C GLN A 126 16.81 6.52 35.10
N GLU A 127 16.85 7.80 35.44
CA GLU A 127 16.12 8.85 34.71
C GLU A 127 16.62 9.01 33.26
N LYS A 128 17.95 9.03 33.04
CA LYS A 128 18.54 9.04 31.72
C LYS A 128 18.13 7.82 30.90
N LEU A 129 18.12 6.63 31.50
CA LEU A 129 17.68 5.40 30.85
C LEU A 129 16.18 5.47 30.48
N LYS A 130 15.32 5.96 31.40
CA LYS A 130 13.90 6.17 31.08
C LYS A 130 13.70 7.08 29.89
N VAL A 131 14.41 8.20 29.83
CA VAL A 131 14.36 9.14 28.70
C VAL A 131 14.89 8.49 27.42
N GLN A 132 16.02 7.79 27.50
CA GLN A 132 16.65 7.14 26.33
C GLN A 132 15.81 6.01 25.76
N PHE A 133 15.12 5.23 26.59
CA PHE A 133 14.24 4.14 26.19
C PHE A 133 12.76 4.55 26.14
N SER A 134 12.47 5.83 26.26
CA SER A 134 11.10 6.33 26.09
C SER A 134 10.61 6.09 24.66
N THR A 135 9.32 5.92 24.48
CA THR A 135 8.71 5.78 23.17
C THR A 135 9.03 6.99 22.27
N ASP A 136 9.09 8.19 22.84
CA ASP A 136 9.43 9.42 22.13
C ASP A 136 10.86 9.40 21.57
N SER A 137 11.82 8.91 22.37
CA SER A 137 13.21 8.76 21.93
C SER A 137 13.33 7.71 20.80
N ARG A 138 12.61 6.60 20.93
CA ARG A 138 12.55 5.56 19.89
C ARG A 138 11.94 6.08 18.58
N VAL A 139 10.85 6.85 18.66
CA VAL A 139 10.23 7.47 17.48
C VAL A 139 11.22 8.39 16.77
N LYS A 140 11.91 9.26 17.51
CA LYS A 140 12.95 10.14 16.94
C LYS A 140 14.05 9.35 16.25
N GLN A 141 14.57 8.32 16.93
CA GLN A 141 15.62 7.45 16.39
C GLN A 141 15.18 6.72 15.11
N MET A 142 13.93 6.25 15.03
CA MET A 142 13.40 5.63 13.83
C MET A 142 13.41 6.62 12.66
N PHE A 143 12.96 7.86 12.86
CA PHE A 143 13.01 8.87 11.81
C PHE A 143 14.43 9.28 11.41
N GLU A 144 15.36 9.37 12.36
CA GLU A 144 16.79 9.61 12.07
C GLU A 144 17.38 8.51 11.18
N ILE A 145 17.04 7.25 11.46
CA ILE A 145 17.45 6.09 10.65
C ILE A 145 16.82 6.16 9.25
N LEU A 146 15.54 6.49 9.14
CA LEU A 146 14.81 6.52 7.87
C LEU A 146 15.25 7.66 6.95
N LEU A 147 15.55 8.83 7.51
CA LEU A 147 15.96 10.02 6.78
C LEU A 147 17.48 10.15 6.59
N GLY A 148 18.29 9.34 7.29
CA GLY A 148 19.74 9.37 7.21
C GLY A 148 20.25 8.84 5.86
N GLU A 149 21.15 9.60 5.20
CA GLU A 149 21.67 9.25 3.86
C GLU A 149 22.56 8.00 3.86
N GLU A 150 23.34 7.78 4.92
CA GLU A 150 24.32 6.68 5.03
C GLU A 150 23.80 5.43 5.78
N THR A 151 22.48 5.32 5.98
CA THR A 151 21.92 4.24 6.79
C THR A 151 21.80 2.96 5.97
N ASP A 152 22.21 1.84 6.55
CA ASP A 152 22.10 0.50 5.99
C ASP A 152 20.64 0.12 5.68
N LYS A 153 20.41 -0.55 4.53
CA LYS A 153 19.07 -0.93 4.06
C LYS A 153 18.30 -1.75 5.10
N GLU A 154 18.95 -2.74 5.73
CA GLU A 154 18.31 -3.61 6.73
C GLU A 154 17.84 -2.82 7.97
N LYS A 155 18.62 -1.82 8.39
CA LYS A 155 18.24 -0.93 9.51
C LYS A 155 17.06 -0.04 9.14
N ARG A 156 17.00 0.46 7.90
CA ARG A 156 15.86 1.24 7.40
C ARG A 156 14.59 0.41 7.37
N GLU A 157 14.63 -0.80 6.84
CA GLU A 157 13.47 -1.71 6.82
C GLU A 157 12.95 -2.02 8.23
N LYS A 158 13.86 -2.32 9.17
CA LYS A 158 13.48 -2.55 10.58
C LYS A 158 12.85 -1.30 11.22
N ALA A 159 13.42 -0.12 10.97
CA ALA A 159 12.87 1.14 11.48
C ALA A 159 11.49 1.44 10.88
N ALA A 160 11.31 1.22 9.56
CA ALA A 160 10.03 1.38 8.87
C ALA A 160 8.95 0.46 9.43
N ASN A 161 9.26 -0.84 9.58
CA ASN A 161 8.34 -1.82 10.13
C ASN A 161 7.96 -1.51 11.59
N ASN A 162 8.93 -1.11 12.41
CA ASN A 162 8.67 -0.73 13.79
C ASN A 162 7.76 0.51 13.89
N LEU A 163 7.94 1.48 12.99
CA LEU A 163 7.12 2.69 12.94
C LEU A 163 5.67 2.35 12.53
N ILE A 164 5.49 1.48 11.54
CA ILE A 164 4.17 1.00 11.10
C ILE A 164 3.45 0.24 12.22
N VAL A 165 4.16 -0.65 12.92
CA VAL A 165 3.58 -1.41 14.04
C VAL A 165 3.19 -0.46 15.17
N LEU A 166 4.06 0.48 15.53
CA LEU A 166 3.79 1.46 16.58
C LEU A 166 2.57 2.34 16.23
N ALA A 167 2.40 2.71 14.97
CA ALA A 167 1.27 3.53 14.52
C ALA A 167 -0.09 2.83 14.62
N ARG A 168 -0.13 1.50 14.69
CA ARG A 168 -1.36 0.72 14.86
C ARG A 168 -1.87 0.72 16.30
N GLU A 169 -1.00 1.03 17.25
CA GLU A 169 -1.35 1.16 18.67
C GLU A 169 -1.71 2.62 18.97
N ASP A 170 -2.83 2.87 19.62
CA ASP A 170 -3.32 4.23 19.90
C ASP A 170 -2.30 5.10 20.62
N ALA A 171 -1.68 4.58 21.68
CA ALA A 171 -0.62 5.28 22.42
C ALA A 171 0.62 5.54 21.55
N GLY A 172 0.97 4.62 20.68
CA GLY A 172 2.08 4.76 19.74
C GLY A 172 1.79 5.79 18.66
N ALA A 173 0.60 5.75 18.06
CA ALA A 173 0.11 6.71 17.09
C ALA A 173 0.13 8.14 17.66
N GLU A 174 -0.32 8.32 18.89
CA GLU A 174 -0.30 9.61 19.58
C GLU A 174 1.13 10.13 19.77
N ARG A 175 2.08 9.26 20.14
CA ARG A 175 3.50 9.64 20.28
C ARG A 175 4.14 10.03 18.96
N ILE A 176 3.83 9.32 17.87
CA ILE A 176 4.28 9.70 16.52
C ILE A 176 3.72 11.09 16.16
N PHE A 177 2.42 11.30 16.41
CA PHE A 177 1.75 12.57 16.12
C PHE A 177 2.38 13.74 16.88
N GLN A 178 2.60 13.60 18.18
CA GLN A 178 3.19 14.63 19.05
C GLN A 178 4.66 14.94 18.71
N ASN A 179 5.42 13.98 18.20
CA ASN A 179 6.83 14.15 17.82
C ASN A 179 7.02 14.63 16.37
N ASN A 180 6.12 15.47 15.86
CA ASN A 180 6.18 16.04 14.51
C ASN A 180 6.13 14.97 13.40
N GLY A 181 5.52 13.82 13.67
CA GLY A 181 5.51 12.66 12.78
C GLY A 181 4.93 12.96 11.40
N ILE A 182 3.90 13.81 11.31
CA ILE A 182 3.28 14.16 10.01
C ILE A 182 4.32 14.77 9.06
N ASN A 183 5.07 15.79 9.51
CA ASN A 183 6.07 16.44 8.67
C ASN A 183 7.21 15.47 8.31
N LEU A 184 7.67 14.65 9.26
CA LEU A 184 8.73 13.68 9.02
C LEU A 184 8.29 12.59 8.03
N LEU A 185 7.05 12.11 8.11
CA LEU A 185 6.48 11.18 7.14
C LEU A 185 6.33 11.82 5.75
N MET A 186 6.00 13.11 5.70
CA MET A 186 5.96 13.85 4.43
C MET A 186 7.35 14.01 3.81
N GLU A 187 8.42 14.14 4.63
CA GLU A 187 9.79 14.10 4.11
C GLU A 187 10.15 12.72 3.53
N LEU A 188 9.71 11.62 4.15
CA LEU A 188 9.89 10.27 3.58
C LEU A 188 9.22 10.14 2.20
N ILE A 189 8.04 10.73 2.02
CA ILE A 189 7.36 10.72 0.71
C ILE A 189 8.16 11.50 -0.36
N LYS A 190 8.86 12.57 0.03
CA LYS A 190 9.70 13.36 -0.90
C LYS A 190 10.97 12.61 -1.37
N THR A 191 11.40 11.57 -0.67
CA THR A 191 12.61 10.80 -1.02
C THR A 191 12.53 10.09 -2.37
N LYS A 192 11.33 9.94 -2.95
CA LYS A 192 11.04 9.17 -4.17
C LYS A 192 11.44 7.69 -4.09
N ASN A 193 11.76 7.18 -2.90
CA ASN A 193 12.03 5.77 -2.66
C ASN A 193 10.70 5.05 -2.38
N PRO A 194 10.30 4.06 -3.17
CA PRO A 194 9.02 3.35 -3.00
C PRO A 194 8.84 2.73 -1.61
N GLU A 195 9.88 2.13 -1.04
CA GLU A 195 9.83 1.52 0.29
C GLU A 195 9.54 2.56 1.38
N MET A 196 10.16 3.75 1.29
CA MET A 196 9.96 4.84 2.24
C MET A 196 8.57 5.48 2.09
N ILE A 197 8.11 5.64 0.85
CA ILE A 197 6.75 6.14 0.56
C ILE A 197 5.71 5.18 1.15
N LEU A 198 5.85 3.88 0.93
CA LEU A 198 4.96 2.86 1.49
C LEU A 198 4.95 2.86 3.02
N ALA A 199 6.12 2.96 3.64
CA ALA A 199 6.25 3.05 5.09
C ALA A 199 5.51 4.27 5.64
N ALA A 200 5.68 5.43 5.01
CA ALA A 200 4.99 6.67 5.40
C ALA A 200 3.47 6.53 5.29
N ILE A 201 2.95 6.02 4.17
CA ILE A 201 1.51 5.87 3.93
C ILE A 201 0.90 4.87 4.92
N ARG A 202 1.53 3.71 5.13
CA ARG A 202 1.07 2.70 6.08
C ARG A 202 1.09 3.21 7.52
N THR A 203 2.06 4.05 7.88
CA THR A 203 2.12 4.72 9.18
C THR A 203 0.98 5.72 9.34
N PHE A 204 0.70 6.56 8.32
CA PHE A 204 -0.45 7.46 8.33
C PHE A 204 -1.76 6.69 8.50
N SER A 205 -1.94 5.58 7.79
CA SER A 205 -3.14 4.75 7.91
C SER A 205 -3.32 4.23 9.33
N GLY A 206 -2.25 3.70 9.95
CA GLY A 206 -2.28 3.27 11.35
C GLY A 206 -2.65 4.41 12.31
N MET A 207 -2.09 5.61 12.11
CA MET A 207 -2.38 6.78 12.95
C MET A 207 -3.84 7.26 12.84
N CYS A 208 -4.47 7.08 11.69
CA CYS A 208 -5.86 7.48 11.45
C CYS A 208 -6.87 6.48 12.01
N THR A 209 -6.53 5.20 12.09
CA THR A 209 -7.46 4.12 12.41
C THR A 209 -8.20 4.35 13.73
N GLY A 210 -9.52 4.47 13.67
CA GLY A 210 -10.39 4.61 14.83
C GLY A 210 -10.25 5.93 15.62
N HIS A 211 -9.54 6.94 15.07
CA HIS A 211 -9.28 8.18 15.80
C HIS A 211 -9.60 9.43 14.97
N LYS A 212 -10.84 9.94 15.09
CA LYS A 212 -11.38 11.07 14.34
C LYS A 212 -10.48 12.32 14.37
N ALA A 213 -10.00 12.73 15.54
CA ALA A 213 -9.20 13.95 15.66
C ALA A 213 -7.85 13.86 14.91
N ARG A 214 -7.15 12.71 14.98
CA ARG A 214 -5.90 12.50 14.23
C ARG A 214 -6.17 12.41 12.73
N ALA A 215 -7.22 11.70 12.31
CA ALA A 215 -7.61 11.61 10.90
C ALA A 215 -7.93 12.99 10.32
N THR A 216 -8.70 13.82 11.04
CA THR A 216 -9.01 15.21 10.66
C THR A 216 -7.74 16.05 10.53
N ALA A 217 -6.84 15.99 11.52
CA ALA A 217 -5.59 16.74 11.50
C ALA A 217 -4.68 16.32 10.34
N ILE A 218 -4.54 15.02 10.10
CA ILE A 218 -3.73 14.47 9.01
C ILE A 218 -4.31 14.89 7.66
N LEU A 219 -5.62 14.77 7.47
CA LEU A 219 -6.28 15.21 6.23
C LEU A 219 -6.11 16.71 5.98
N HIS A 220 -6.24 17.52 7.02
CA HIS A 220 -6.09 18.98 6.92
C HIS A 220 -4.65 19.39 6.59
N LEU A 221 -3.65 18.75 7.21
CA LEU A 221 -2.24 19.08 7.03
C LEU A 221 -1.67 18.57 5.70
N ILE A 222 -2.04 17.36 5.27
CA ILE A 222 -1.58 16.80 4.00
C ILE A 222 -2.38 17.38 2.84
N GLY A 223 -3.69 17.45 2.98
CA GLY A 223 -4.64 17.85 1.94
C GLY A 223 -4.96 16.73 0.95
N ILE A 224 -6.21 16.71 0.47
CA ILE A 224 -6.72 15.69 -0.46
C ILE A 224 -5.92 15.69 -1.77
N GLU A 225 -5.52 16.87 -2.27
CA GLU A 225 -4.75 16.97 -3.52
C GLU A 225 -3.40 16.26 -3.44
N LYS A 226 -2.74 16.36 -2.28
CA LYS A 226 -1.47 15.67 -2.06
C LYS A 226 -1.66 14.16 -1.95
N ILE A 227 -2.68 13.70 -1.24
CA ILE A 227 -3.03 12.28 -1.17
C ILE A 227 -3.30 11.73 -2.56
N CYS A 228 -4.11 12.40 -3.37
CA CYS A 228 -4.36 12.02 -4.76
C CYS A 228 -3.08 12.01 -5.61
N SER A 229 -2.15 12.96 -5.39
CA SER A 229 -0.86 12.98 -6.10
C SER A 229 0.03 11.80 -5.76
N ILE A 230 -0.02 11.32 -4.52
CA ILE A 230 0.72 10.14 -4.08
C ILE A 230 0.08 8.89 -4.70
N MET A 231 -1.25 8.80 -4.72
CA MET A 231 -1.99 7.71 -5.37
C MET A 231 -1.67 7.62 -6.87
N ALA A 232 -1.34 8.73 -7.52
CA ALA A 232 -0.99 8.81 -8.93
C ALA A 232 0.45 8.36 -9.27
N ILE A 233 1.27 8.01 -8.28
CA ILE A 233 2.62 7.49 -8.52
C ILE A 233 2.53 6.13 -9.24
N ASP A 234 3.35 5.95 -10.28
CA ASP A 234 3.39 4.70 -11.06
C ASP A 234 4.01 3.55 -10.25
N HIS A 235 3.28 3.12 -9.21
CA HIS A 235 3.65 2.00 -8.35
C HIS A 235 2.39 1.43 -7.69
N GLU A 236 2.01 0.21 -8.06
CA GLU A 236 0.75 -0.38 -7.66
C GLU A 236 0.54 -0.44 -6.14
N GLU A 237 1.55 -0.88 -5.38
CA GLU A 237 1.44 -0.97 -3.93
C GLU A 237 1.27 0.40 -3.25
N ILE A 238 1.93 1.44 -3.77
CA ILE A 238 1.78 2.81 -3.27
C ILE A 238 0.36 3.30 -3.52
N ALA A 239 -0.16 3.08 -4.74
CA ALA A 239 -1.50 3.48 -5.10
C ALA A 239 -2.55 2.78 -4.23
N LEU A 240 -2.44 1.46 -4.01
CA LEU A 240 -3.32 0.68 -3.13
C LEU A 240 -3.21 1.11 -1.66
N ALA A 241 -2.00 1.32 -1.15
CA ALA A 241 -1.80 1.78 0.23
C ALA A 241 -2.40 3.17 0.43
N THR A 242 -2.29 4.08 -0.56
CA THR A 242 -2.86 5.43 -0.50
C THR A 242 -4.39 5.38 -0.57
N CYS A 243 -4.96 4.50 -1.38
CA CYS A 243 -6.41 4.25 -1.41
C CYS A 243 -6.90 3.77 -0.04
N ASN A 244 -6.20 2.82 0.58
CA ASN A 244 -6.53 2.33 1.92
C ASN A 244 -6.38 3.44 2.99
N LEU A 245 -5.37 4.30 2.89
CA LEU A 245 -5.24 5.46 3.78
C LEU A 245 -6.44 6.39 3.65
N PHE A 246 -6.84 6.73 2.42
CA PHE A 246 -7.99 7.60 2.19
C PHE A 246 -9.26 6.99 2.76
N GLN A 247 -9.48 5.69 2.54
CA GLN A 247 -10.61 4.95 3.11
C GLN A 247 -10.59 4.99 4.65
N THR A 248 -9.42 4.71 5.26
CA THR A 248 -9.26 4.75 6.72
C THR A 248 -9.58 6.14 7.29
N ILE A 249 -9.19 7.20 6.58
CA ILE A 249 -9.54 8.58 6.96
C ILE A 249 -11.07 8.75 6.91
N CYS A 250 -11.73 8.35 5.81
CA CYS A 250 -13.17 8.45 5.67
C CYS A 250 -13.92 7.66 6.75
N ASP A 251 -13.51 6.42 7.01
CA ASP A 251 -14.11 5.57 8.06
C ASP A 251 -13.98 6.21 9.45
N SER A 252 -12.81 6.80 9.74
CA SER A 252 -12.55 7.45 11.04
C SER A 252 -13.30 8.78 11.20
N LEU A 253 -13.60 9.46 10.09
CA LEU A 253 -14.39 10.69 10.09
C LEU A 253 -15.89 10.41 10.21
N SER A 254 -16.36 9.27 9.69
CA SER A 254 -17.78 8.91 9.66
C SER A 254 -18.37 8.60 11.03
N GLY A 255 -17.59 8.27 12.03
CA GLY A 255 -17.90 8.02 13.46
C GLY A 255 -19.32 7.54 13.81
N GLU A 256 -19.53 6.87 14.94
CA GLU A 256 -20.86 6.42 15.39
C GLU A 256 -21.84 7.56 15.72
N ASP A 257 -21.36 8.79 15.89
CA ASP A 257 -22.16 9.97 16.25
C ASP A 257 -22.65 10.71 15.00
N LYS A 258 -23.84 10.32 14.55
CA LYS A 258 -24.57 10.81 13.37
C LYS A 258 -25.13 12.24 13.46
N LYS A 259 -24.65 13.12 14.31
CA LYS A 259 -25.30 14.43 14.57
C LYS A 259 -24.53 15.68 14.17
N GLU A 260 -23.38 15.59 13.56
CA GLU A 260 -22.62 16.77 13.14
C GLU A 260 -22.60 16.95 11.62
N HIS A 261 -23.36 17.93 11.14
CA HIS A 261 -23.47 18.34 9.73
C HIS A 261 -22.14 18.79 9.07
N GLY A 262 -21.02 18.86 9.80
CA GLY A 262 -19.72 19.30 9.29
C GLY A 262 -18.99 18.32 8.37
N ASN A 263 -19.43 17.07 8.27
CA ASN A 263 -18.78 16.05 7.43
C ASN A 263 -19.28 16.03 5.98
N GLU A 264 -20.49 16.53 5.71
CA GLU A 264 -21.08 16.52 4.36
C GLU A 264 -20.30 17.42 3.39
N GLU A 265 -19.90 18.63 3.80
CA GLU A 265 -19.13 19.54 2.95
C GLU A 265 -17.75 19.00 2.64
N ALA A 266 -17.06 18.39 3.63
CA ALA A 266 -15.75 17.80 3.44
C ALA A 266 -15.81 16.56 2.51
N LEU A 267 -16.86 15.74 2.63
CA LEU A 267 -17.08 14.59 1.76
C LEU A 267 -17.36 15.04 0.31
N VAL A 268 -18.22 16.04 0.13
CA VAL A 268 -18.55 16.61 -1.20
C VAL A 268 -17.32 17.25 -1.86
N LEU A 269 -16.52 17.98 -1.09
CA LEU A 269 -15.28 18.58 -1.59
C LEU A 269 -14.25 17.49 -1.98
N GLY A 270 -14.13 16.44 -1.17
CA GLY A 270 -13.29 15.28 -1.44
C GLY A 270 -13.74 14.53 -2.69
N LEU A 271 -15.04 14.31 -2.83
CA LEU A 271 -15.65 13.66 -3.98
C LEU A 271 -15.31 14.37 -5.29
N LYS A 272 -15.48 15.69 -5.37
CA LYS A 272 -15.12 16.48 -6.57
C LYS A 272 -13.64 16.35 -6.95
N LYS A 273 -12.75 16.23 -5.98
CA LYS A 273 -11.31 16.03 -6.22
C LYS A 273 -11.00 14.61 -6.73
N ILE A 274 -11.67 13.59 -6.20
CA ILE A 274 -11.54 12.22 -6.69
C ILE A 274 -12.09 12.10 -8.12
N LEU A 275 -13.23 12.73 -8.39
CA LEU A 275 -13.80 12.81 -9.74
C LEU A 275 -12.84 13.51 -10.72
N LYS A 276 -12.13 14.55 -10.27
CA LYS A 276 -11.06 15.18 -11.07
C LYS A 276 -9.95 14.19 -11.42
N VAL A 277 -9.53 13.34 -10.48
CA VAL A 277 -8.53 12.30 -10.73
C VAL A 277 -9.07 11.23 -11.70
N ALA A 278 -10.29 10.75 -11.48
CA ALA A 278 -10.91 9.75 -12.35
C ALA A 278 -11.07 10.23 -13.80
N GLY A 279 -11.27 11.52 -14.02
CA GLY A 279 -11.43 12.12 -15.34
C GLY A 279 -10.13 12.61 -16.00
N GLN A 280 -8.98 12.53 -15.32
CA GLN A 280 -7.71 12.96 -15.92
C GLN A 280 -7.28 12.01 -17.03
N LEU A 281 -6.74 12.60 -18.10
CA LEU A 281 -6.21 11.86 -19.23
C LEU A 281 -4.75 11.47 -18.97
N VAL A 282 -4.37 10.27 -19.35
CA VAL A 282 -2.98 9.81 -19.33
C VAL A 282 -2.18 10.61 -20.38
N ASP A 283 -0.95 11.02 -20.04
CA ASP A 283 0.00 11.67 -20.96
C ASP A 283 -0.24 13.16 -21.32
N LEU A 284 -1.00 13.92 -20.53
CA LEU A 284 -1.05 15.37 -20.71
C LEU A 284 0.05 16.07 -19.87
N PRO A 285 0.86 16.98 -20.48
CA PRO A 285 2.09 17.52 -19.85
C PRO A 285 1.86 18.39 -18.60
N ASP A 286 0.68 18.94 -18.40
CA ASP A 286 0.37 19.86 -17.29
C ASP A 286 -0.37 19.17 -16.13
N HIS A 287 -0.51 17.84 -16.15
CA HIS A 287 -1.24 17.09 -15.15
C HIS A 287 -0.31 16.16 -14.35
N LEU A 288 -0.77 15.77 -13.16
CA LEU A 288 -0.11 14.76 -12.33
C LEU A 288 0.17 13.51 -13.17
N PRO A 289 1.34 12.87 -13.02
CA PRO A 289 1.64 11.62 -13.73
C PRO A 289 0.60 10.57 -13.35
N MET A 290 -0.22 10.17 -14.31
CA MET A 290 -1.32 9.24 -14.11
C MET A 290 -1.13 8.00 -14.96
N THR A 291 -1.49 6.86 -14.41
CA THR A 291 -1.51 5.58 -15.12
C THR A 291 -2.94 5.07 -15.24
N GLU A 292 -3.18 4.10 -16.11
CA GLU A 292 -4.46 3.39 -16.19
C GLU A 292 -4.87 2.82 -14.81
N ASN A 293 -3.90 2.35 -14.02
CA ASN A 293 -4.14 1.85 -12.66
C ASN A 293 -4.66 2.95 -11.72
N THR A 294 -4.19 4.18 -11.85
CA THR A 294 -4.68 5.30 -11.01
C THR A 294 -6.17 5.57 -11.25
N GLN A 295 -6.62 5.53 -12.51
CA GLN A 295 -8.02 5.71 -12.85
C GLN A 295 -8.89 4.57 -12.29
N LEU A 296 -8.44 3.33 -12.41
CA LEU A 296 -9.11 2.17 -11.84
C LEU A 296 -9.20 2.28 -10.30
N ILE A 297 -8.13 2.68 -9.65
CA ILE A 297 -8.11 2.87 -8.19
C ILE A 297 -9.07 3.99 -7.77
N ALA A 298 -9.10 5.10 -8.51
CA ALA A 298 -10.07 6.16 -8.26
C ALA A 298 -11.52 5.67 -8.39
N SER A 299 -11.81 4.82 -9.38
CA SER A 299 -13.13 4.21 -9.57
C SER A 299 -13.49 3.25 -8.43
N ILE A 300 -12.55 2.42 -7.97
CA ILE A 300 -12.73 1.54 -6.80
C ILE A 300 -13.02 2.36 -5.55
N LEU A 301 -12.30 3.46 -5.34
CA LEU A 301 -12.51 4.36 -4.20
C LEU A 301 -13.89 5.02 -4.26
N LEU A 302 -14.32 5.50 -5.43
CA LEU A 302 -15.65 6.08 -5.62
C LEU A 302 -16.75 5.06 -5.32
N ASN A 303 -16.58 3.80 -5.76
CA ASN A 303 -17.53 2.73 -5.46
C ASN A 303 -17.61 2.46 -3.96
N LYS A 304 -16.47 2.33 -3.30
CA LYS A 304 -16.41 2.04 -1.87
C LYS A 304 -17.03 3.18 -1.05
N LEU A 305 -16.74 4.43 -1.40
CA LEU A 305 -17.38 5.59 -0.76
C LEU A 305 -18.90 5.59 -0.92
N TYR A 306 -19.40 5.19 -2.10
CA TYR A 306 -20.82 5.09 -2.36
C TYR A 306 -21.49 3.95 -1.60
N ASP A 307 -20.82 2.79 -1.52
CA ASP A 307 -21.33 1.61 -0.79
C ASP A 307 -21.40 1.84 0.72
N ASP A 308 -20.47 2.64 1.27
CA ASP A 308 -20.43 3.00 2.69
C ASP A 308 -21.53 3.99 3.09
N LEU A 309 -22.20 4.66 2.13
CA LEU A 309 -23.34 5.54 2.41
C LEU A 309 -24.56 4.73 2.84
N ARG A 310 -25.09 5.04 4.02
CA ARG A 310 -26.10 4.22 4.69
C ARG A 310 -27.53 4.65 4.43
N CYS A 311 -27.75 5.88 3.99
CA CYS A 311 -29.10 6.41 3.78
C CYS A 311 -29.30 6.99 2.38
N ASP A 312 -30.55 7.00 1.92
CA ASP A 312 -30.92 7.47 0.58
C ASP A 312 -30.56 8.96 0.34
N PRO A 313 -30.74 9.88 1.31
CA PRO A 313 -30.34 11.28 1.10
C PRO A 313 -28.85 11.47 0.84
N GLU A 314 -27.97 10.72 1.52
CA GLU A 314 -26.53 10.76 1.30
C GLU A 314 -26.16 10.22 -0.09
N ARG A 315 -26.79 9.11 -0.49
CA ARG A 315 -26.62 8.53 -1.84
C ARG A 315 -27.12 9.46 -2.92
N ASP A 316 -28.23 10.14 -2.69
CA ASP A 316 -28.76 11.12 -3.64
C ASP A 316 -27.84 12.35 -3.73
N ASN A 317 -27.32 12.86 -2.63
CA ASN A 317 -26.33 13.94 -2.65
C ASN A 317 -25.06 13.55 -3.41
N PHE A 318 -24.57 12.33 -3.20
CA PHE A 318 -23.44 11.79 -3.97
C PHE A 318 -23.74 11.76 -5.48
N ARG A 319 -24.92 11.25 -5.88
CA ARG A 319 -25.36 11.19 -7.28
C ARG A 319 -25.46 12.58 -7.89
N VAL A 320 -26.11 13.53 -7.19
CA VAL A 320 -26.25 14.91 -7.65
C VAL A 320 -24.89 15.58 -7.82
N THR A 321 -23.99 15.42 -6.87
CA THR A 321 -22.64 15.96 -6.96
C THR A 321 -21.87 15.42 -8.17
N CYS A 322 -21.95 14.10 -8.45
CA CYS A 322 -21.35 13.50 -9.62
C CYS A 322 -21.98 14.02 -10.93
N GLU A 323 -23.30 14.12 -10.98
CA GLU A 323 -24.05 14.63 -12.13
C GLU A 323 -23.68 16.09 -12.44
N GLU A 324 -23.71 16.97 -11.44
CA GLU A 324 -23.30 18.37 -11.56
C GLU A 324 -21.83 18.52 -12.01
N TYR A 325 -20.95 17.69 -11.45
CA TYR A 325 -19.55 17.72 -11.82
C TYR A 325 -19.33 17.37 -13.29
N VAL A 326 -19.95 16.30 -13.77
CA VAL A 326 -19.82 15.85 -15.16
C VAL A 326 -20.49 16.84 -16.12
N THR A 327 -21.73 17.23 -15.84
CA THR A 327 -22.50 18.14 -16.72
C THR A 327 -21.86 19.52 -16.80
N GLY A 328 -21.30 20.02 -15.69
CA GLY A 328 -20.56 21.28 -15.65
C GLY A 328 -19.23 21.29 -16.41
N LYS A 329 -18.74 20.12 -16.87
CA LYS A 329 -17.55 20.01 -17.71
C LYS A 329 -17.85 20.02 -19.22
N PHE A 330 -19.09 19.71 -19.62
CA PHE A 330 -19.45 19.76 -21.03
C PHE A 330 -19.40 21.20 -21.56
N ASP A 331 -18.57 21.42 -22.57
CA ASP A 331 -18.32 22.71 -23.19
C ASP A 331 -18.18 22.53 -24.71
N PRO A 332 -19.12 23.05 -25.53
CA PRO A 332 -19.06 22.89 -26.99
C PRO A 332 -17.77 23.41 -27.63
N ASN A 333 -17.10 24.34 -26.95
CA ASN A 333 -15.90 24.99 -27.47
C ASN A 333 -14.60 24.41 -26.90
N ASN A 334 -14.68 23.47 -25.97
CA ASN A 334 -13.50 22.92 -25.29
C ASN A 334 -13.53 21.38 -25.27
N MET A 335 -12.87 20.78 -26.26
CA MET A 335 -12.81 19.32 -26.41
C MET A 335 -12.14 18.63 -25.22
N GLU A 336 -11.14 19.24 -24.58
CA GLU A 336 -10.46 18.62 -23.44
C GLU A 336 -11.35 18.52 -22.21
N LYS A 337 -12.22 19.51 -21.97
CA LYS A 337 -13.25 19.41 -20.92
C LYS A 337 -14.25 18.27 -21.22
N ASN A 338 -14.65 18.15 -22.47
CA ASN A 338 -15.55 17.06 -22.89
C ASN A 338 -14.91 15.69 -22.72
N LEU A 339 -13.64 15.54 -23.10
CA LEU A 339 -12.89 14.30 -22.85
C LEU A 339 -12.79 13.98 -21.38
N HIS A 340 -12.48 14.98 -20.55
CA HIS A 340 -12.45 14.82 -19.10
C HIS A 340 -13.81 14.36 -18.55
N ALA A 341 -14.90 14.94 -19.03
CA ALA A 341 -16.26 14.53 -18.65
C ALA A 341 -16.51 13.06 -19.01
N ILE A 342 -16.23 12.67 -20.26
CA ILE A 342 -16.44 11.28 -20.72
C ILE A 342 -15.53 10.30 -19.98
N GLN A 343 -14.28 10.67 -19.71
CA GLN A 343 -13.38 9.84 -18.90
C GLN A 343 -13.89 9.68 -17.46
N THR A 344 -14.46 10.75 -16.87
CA THR A 344 -15.09 10.67 -15.54
C THR A 344 -16.29 9.72 -15.56
N VAL A 345 -17.13 9.78 -16.59
CA VAL A 345 -18.25 8.84 -16.76
C VAL A 345 -17.76 7.41 -16.91
N SER A 346 -16.69 7.20 -17.69
CA SER A 346 -16.05 5.90 -17.84
C SER A 346 -15.57 5.33 -16.49
N GLY A 347 -14.97 6.18 -15.63
CA GLY A 347 -14.59 5.80 -14.27
C GLY A 347 -15.80 5.44 -13.39
N LEU A 348 -16.85 6.24 -13.43
CA LEU A 348 -18.09 5.98 -12.68
C LEU A 348 -18.83 4.72 -13.16
N LEU A 349 -18.69 4.35 -14.44
CA LEU A 349 -19.23 3.10 -14.98
C LEU A 349 -18.45 1.86 -14.52
N GLN A 350 -17.23 2.03 -14.04
CA GLN A 350 -16.46 0.97 -13.38
C GLN A 350 -16.79 0.88 -11.86
N GLY A 351 -17.24 1.99 -11.27
CA GLY A 351 -17.72 2.07 -9.90
C GLY A 351 -17.86 3.52 -9.42
N PRO A 352 -19.00 3.91 -8.84
CA PRO A 352 -20.25 3.15 -8.62
C PRO A 352 -21.11 3.06 -9.88
N PHE A 353 -21.41 1.83 -10.27
CA PHE A 353 -22.04 1.51 -11.56
C PHE A 353 -23.41 2.18 -11.78
N ASP A 354 -24.26 2.24 -10.76
CA ASP A 354 -25.59 2.85 -10.88
C ASP A 354 -25.50 4.35 -11.15
N VAL A 355 -24.57 5.05 -10.50
CA VAL A 355 -24.31 6.47 -10.72
C VAL A 355 -23.82 6.71 -12.14
N GLY A 356 -22.81 5.93 -12.56
CA GLY A 356 -22.27 6.00 -13.90
C GLY A 356 -23.34 5.73 -14.97
N ASN A 357 -24.21 4.72 -14.76
CA ASN A 357 -25.32 4.42 -15.68
C ASN A 357 -26.38 5.52 -15.74
N LYS A 358 -26.71 6.16 -14.61
CA LYS A 358 -27.64 7.29 -14.61
C LYS A 358 -27.08 8.46 -15.42
N ILE A 359 -25.82 8.83 -15.18
CA ILE A 359 -25.16 9.94 -15.90
C ILE A 359 -24.99 9.62 -17.39
N ALA A 360 -24.56 8.41 -17.75
CA ALA A 360 -24.50 7.97 -19.15
C ALA A 360 -25.88 7.94 -19.84
N GLY A 361 -26.98 7.95 -19.09
CA GLY A 361 -28.35 8.07 -19.61
C GLY A 361 -28.82 9.49 -19.84
N LEU A 362 -28.06 10.51 -19.45
CA LEU A 362 -28.39 11.90 -19.71
C LEU A 362 -28.27 12.20 -21.20
N THR A 363 -29.15 13.10 -21.69
CA THR A 363 -29.18 13.50 -23.09
C THR A 363 -27.81 14.04 -23.54
N GLY A 364 -27.29 13.53 -24.64
CA GLY A 364 -26.05 13.96 -25.26
C GLY A 364 -24.79 13.21 -24.78
N VAL A 365 -24.80 12.49 -23.63
CA VAL A 365 -23.61 11.82 -23.11
C VAL A 365 -23.21 10.62 -23.97
N MET A 366 -24.15 9.74 -24.29
CA MET A 366 -23.88 8.58 -25.17
C MET A 366 -23.57 9.02 -26.59
N GLU A 367 -24.26 10.03 -27.09
CA GLU A 367 -24.02 10.64 -28.41
C GLU A 367 -22.61 11.23 -28.50
N MET A 368 -22.13 11.89 -27.44
CA MET A 368 -20.77 12.40 -27.37
C MET A 368 -19.74 11.27 -27.39
N MET A 369 -19.96 10.18 -26.64
CA MET A 369 -19.06 9.01 -26.66
C MET A 369 -18.95 8.43 -28.08
N VAL A 370 -20.08 8.31 -28.80
CA VAL A 370 -20.10 7.80 -30.16
C VAL A 370 -19.43 8.79 -31.14
N ALA A 371 -19.69 10.09 -30.99
CA ALA A 371 -19.09 11.12 -31.84
C ALA A 371 -17.54 11.15 -31.71
N LEU A 372 -17.00 10.99 -30.50
CA LEU A 372 -15.56 10.94 -30.29
C LEU A 372 -14.87 9.74 -30.94
N CYS A 373 -15.59 8.63 -31.19
CA CYS A 373 -15.07 7.52 -32.01
C CYS A 373 -14.78 7.93 -33.46
N GLY A 374 -15.47 8.92 -33.98
CA GLY A 374 -15.27 9.45 -35.32
C GLY A 374 -14.18 10.52 -35.44
N SER A 375 -13.53 10.89 -34.34
CA SER A 375 -12.46 11.89 -34.32
C SER A 375 -11.19 11.37 -35.01
N ASP A 376 -10.40 12.28 -35.57
CA ASP A 376 -9.07 11.95 -36.15
C ASP A 376 -7.97 11.87 -35.06
N ARG A 377 -8.25 12.32 -33.81
CA ARG A 377 -7.29 12.29 -32.70
C ARG A 377 -7.33 10.94 -31.98
N GLU A 378 -6.18 10.30 -31.85
CA GLU A 378 -6.06 8.98 -31.18
C GLU A 378 -6.55 9.03 -29.72
N ILE A 379 -6.29 10.13 -29.00
CA ILE A 379 -6.72 10.27 -27.61
C ILE A 379 -8.25 10.29 -27.48
N ASP A 380 -8.95 10.93 -28.41
CA ASP A 380 -10.41 10.98 -28.42
C ASP A 380 -10.99 9.59 -28.66
N GLN A 381 -10.42 8.87 -29.63
CA GLN A 381 -10.81 7.49 -29.95
C GLN A 381 -10.58 6.55 -28.75
N LEU A 382 -9.44 6.68 -28.05
CA LEU A 382 -9.14 5.83 -26.90
C LEU A 382 -10.14 6.06 -25.75
N VAL A 383 -10.37 7.31 -25.38
CA VAL A 383 -11.35 7.68 -24.34
C VAL A 383 -12.76 7.20 -24.69
N ALA A 384 -13.15 7.39 -25.95
CA ALA A 384 -14.46 6.97 -26.43
C ALA A 384 -14.64 5.45 -26.38
N VAL A 385 -13.65 4.70 -26.89
CA VAL A 385 -13.69 3.23 -26.90
C VAL A 385 -13.81 2.69 -25.49
N GLU A 386 -12.98 3.18 -24.54
CA GLU A 386 -13.05 2.77 -23.13
C GLU A 386 -14.41 3.08 -22.51
N ALA A 387 -14.92 4.29 -22.71
CA ALA A 387 -16.22 4.68 -22.17
C ALA A 387 -17.37 3.81 -22.73
N LEU A 388 -17.32 3.49 -24.02
CA LEU A 388 -18.32 2.62 -24.66
C LEU A 388 -18.23 1.18 -24.15
N ILE A 389 -17.02 0.65 -23.92
CA ILE A 389 -16.83 -0.68 -23.30
C ILE A 389 -17.49 -0.72 -21.91
N HIS A 390 -17.27 0.29 -21.09
CA HIS A 390 -17.85 0.33 -19.75
C HIS A 390 -19.38 0.53 -19.80
N ALA A 391 -19.88 1.40 -20.67
CA ALA A 391 -21.32 1.65 -20.83
C ALA A 391 -22.08 0.42 -21.36
N SER A 392 -21.46 -0.43 -22.18
CA SER A 392 -22.09 -1.59 -22.80
C SER A 392 -22.48 -2.71 -21.84
N THR A 393 -22.15 -2.61 -20.55
CA THR A 393 -22.57 -3.58 -19.53
C THR A 393 -24.11 -3.60 -19.38
N LYS A 394 -24.79 -2.49 -19.58
CA LYS A 394 -26.26 -2.42 -19.51
C LYS A 394 -26.87 -2.63 -20.91
N MET A 395 -27.80 -3.59 -21.04
CA MET A 395 -28.40 -3.99 -22.32
C MET A 395 -28.94 -2.82 -23.14
N SER A 396 -29.67 -1.89 -22.53
CA SER A 396 -30.23 -0.73 -23.23
C SER A 396 -29.15 0.16 -23.87
N LYS A 397 -28.00 0.31 -23.20
CA LYS A 397 -26.87 1.07 -23.71
C LYS A 397 -26.09 0.28 -24.76
N ALA A 398 -25.92 -1.03 -24.56
CA ALA A 398 -25.33 -1.91 -25.56
C ALA A 398 -26.13 -1.83 -26.89
N THR A 399 -27.45 -1.88 -26.82
CA THR A 399 -28.33 -1.74 -28.00
C THR A 399 -28.15 -0.37 -28.68
N PHE A 400 -28.05 0.72 -27.89
CA PHE A 400 -27.78 2.06 -28.45
C PHE A 400 -26.44 2.09 -29.18
N ILE A 401 -25.37 1.52 -28.58
CA ILE A 401 -24.02 1.48 -29.17
C ILE A 401 -24.02 0.62 -30.45
N ILE A 402 -24.72 -0.53 -30.43
CA ILE A 402 -24.84 -1.40 -31.61
C ILE A 402 -25.48 -0.66 -32.76
N THR A 403 -26.53 0.11 -32.49
CA THR A 403 -27.26 0.87 -33.52
C THR A 403 -26.45 2.04 -34.06
N ASN A 404 -25.75 2.79 -33.19
CA ASN A 404 -25.17 4.10 -33.54
C ASN A 404 -23.63 4.09 -33.63
N GLY A 405 -22.93 3.15 -32.96
CA GLY A 405 -21.47 3.20 -32.75
C GLY A 405 -20.70 1.98 -33.27
N VAL A 406 -21.36 0.83 -33.52
CA VAL A 406 -20.65 -0.39 -33.89
C VAL A 406 -19.88 -0.28 -35.21
N SER A 407 -20.37 0.48 -36.17
CA SER A 407 -19.67 0.75 -37.44
C SER A 407 -18.38 1.54 -37.20
N LEU A 408 -18.42 2.54 -36.32
CA LEU A 408 -17.25 3.34 -35.96
C LEU A 408 -16.20 2.50 -35.25
N LEU A 409 -16.59 1.63 -34.28
CA LEU A 409 -15.67 0.69 -33.63
C LEU A 409 -15.01 -0.26 -34.65
N LYS A 410 -15.76 -0.78 -35.62
CA LYS A 410 -15.21 -1.59 -36.71
C LYS A 410 -14.23 -0.80 -37.60
N ASP A 411 -14.51 0.45 -37.85
CA ASP A 411 -13.64 1.34 -38.62
C ASP A 411 -12.36 1.66 -37.85
N ILE A 412 -12.45 1.99 -36.57
CA ILE A 412 -11.27 2.17 -35.70
C ILE A 412 -10.42 0.89 -35.74
N TYR A 413 -11.00 -0.29 -35.51
CA TYR A 413 -10.28 -1.56 -35.53
C TYR A 413 -9.54 -1.81 -36.85
N LYS A 414 -10.13 -1.42 -37.96
CA LYS A 414 -9.55 -1.63 -39.32
C LYS A 414 -8.50 -0.60 -39.68
N LYS A 415 -8.70 0.68 -39.32
CA LYS A 415 -7.95 1.82 -39.88
C LYS A 415 -6.82 2.28 -38.96
N THR A 416 -6.96 2.15 -37.64
CA THR A 416 -5.93 2.63 -36.69
C THR A 416 -4.64 1.82 -36.83
N LYS A 417 -3.51 2.54 -36.74
CA LYS A 417 -2.16 1.96 -36.64
C LYS A 417 -1.75 1.73 -35.18
N ASN A 418 -2.43 2.38 -34.24
CA ASN A 418 -2.16 2.24 -32.82
C ASN A 418 -2.72 0.91 -32.30
N GLU A 419 -1.82 0.00 -31.92
CA GLU A 419 -2.20 -1.34 -31.47
C GLU A 419 -3.06 -1.34 -30.22
N LYS A 420 -2.84 -0.41 -29.29
CA LYS A 420 -3.65 -0.27 -28.08
C LYS A 420 -5.10 0.07 -28.43
N ILE A 421 -5.31 1.08 -29.24
CA ILE A 421 -6.65 1.49 -29.67
C ILE A 421 -7.32 0.36 -30.47
N LYS A 422 -6.56 -0.29 -31.33
CA LYS A 422 -7.03 -1.39 -32.15
C LYS A 422 -7.58 -2.55 -31.34
N ILE A 423 -6.80 -3.02 -30.34
CA ILE A 423 -7.24 -4.14 -29.51
C ILE A 423 -8.39 -3.72 -28.58
N ARG A 424 -8.40 -2.48 -28.06
CA ARG A 424 -9.52 -1.99 -27.25
C ARG A 424 -10.82 -1.89 -28.08
N ALA A 425 -10.76 -1.45 -29.31
CA ALA A 425 -11.92 -1.49 -30.21
C ALA A 425 -12.41 -2.92 -30.46
N LEU A 426 -11.49 -3.89 -30.60
CA LEU A 426 -11.83 -5.31 -30.69
C LEU A 426 -12.56 -5.79 -29.43
N VAL A 427 -12.05 -5.46 -28.22
CA VAL A 427 -12.70 -5.81 -26.95
C VAL A 427 -14.11 -5.20 -26.87
N GLY A 428 -14.27 -3.95 -27.26
CA GLY A 428 -15.59 -3.31 -27.35
C GLY A 428 -16.55 -4.08 -28.25
N LEU A 429 -16.11 -4.50 -29.43
CA LEU A 429 -16.90 -5.36 -30.30
C LEU A 429 -17.22 -6.72 -29.69
N CYS A 430 -16.27 -7.32 -28.95
CA CYS A 430 -16.49 -8.59 -28.26
C CYS A 430 -17.57 -8.44 -27.18
N LYS A 431 -17.49 -7.39 -26.36
CA LYS A 431 -18.47 -7.12 -25.30
C LYS A 431 -19.86 -6.84 -25.86
N LEU A 432 -19.96 -6.09 -26.96
CA LEU A 432 -21.22 -5.87 -27.65
C LEU A 432 -21.77 -7.17 -28.26
N GLY A 433 -20.90 -8.01 -28.81
CA GLY A 433 -21.29 -9.31 -29.37
C GLY A 433 -21.81 -10.30 -28.33
N SER A 434 -21.35 -10.16 -27.05
CA SER A 434 -21.84 -10.94 -25.91
C SER A 434 -23.06 -10.31 -25.21
N ALA A 435 -23.56 -9.18 -25.67
CA ALA A 435 -24.77 -8.57 -25.11
C ALA A 435 -25.96 -9.54 -25.24
N GLY A 436 -26.60 -9.83 -24.10
CA GLY A 436 -27.60 -10.89 -24.00
C GLY A 436 -27.12 -12.09 -23.16
N GLY A 437 -25.82 -12.16 -22.87
CA GLY A 437 -25.21 -13.20 -22.02
C GLY A 437 -25.29 -14.59 -22.65
N ASP A 438 -25.73 -15.57 -21.88
CA ASP A 438 -25.92 -16.98 -22.28
C ASP A 438 -27.25 -17.23 -22.99
N ASP A 439 -28.10 -16.20 -23.10
CA ASP A 439 -29.40 -16.33 -23.76
C ASP A 439 -29.27 -16.20 -25.29
N TYR A 440 -29.37 -17.33 -25.98
CA TYR A 440 -29.22 -17.41 -27.41
C TYR A 440 -30.21 -16.51 -28.18
N ALA A 441 -31.41 -16.36 -27.65
CA ALA A 441 -32.47 -15.55 -28.30
C ALA A 441 -32.22 -14.02 -28.17
N LEU A 442 -31.40 -13.57 -27.25
CA LEU A 442 -31.08 -12.15 -27.05
C LEU A 442 -29.82 -11.69 -27.79
N ARG A 443 -29.18 -12.55 -28.58
CA ARG A 443 -27.98 -12.18 -29.33
C ARG A 443 -28.24 -11.07 -30.35
N GLN A 444 -27.40 -10.04 -30.28
CA GLN A 444 -27.54 -8.84 -31.11
C GLN A 444 -26.75 -8.94 -32.42
N PHE A 445 -25.70 -9.77 -32.47
CA PHE A 445 -24.86 -9.94 -33.66
C PHE A 445 -25.33 -11.12 -34.49
N ALA A 446 -25.09 -11.01 -35.79
CA ALA A 446 -25.39 -12.10 -36.73
C ALA A 446 -24.55 -13.36 -36.36
N GLU A 447 -25.14 -14.53 -36.64
CA GLU A 447 -24.47 -15.83 -36.48
C GLU A 447 -23.09 -15.86 -37.15
N GLY A 448 -22.12 -16.50 -36.52
CA GLY A 448 -20.73 -16.57 -36.99
C GLY A 448 -19.91 -15.28 -36.78
N SER A 449 -20.49 -14.22 -36.20
CA SER A 449 -19.77 -12.96 -35.96
C SER A 449 -18.90 -13.04 -34.70
N THR A 450 -19.37 -13.68 -33.64
CA THR A 450 -18.67 -13.86 -32.38
C THR A 450 -17.45 -14.77 -32.54
N GLU A 451 -17.54 -15.82 -33.34
CA GLU A 451 -16.44 -16.74 -33.68
C GLU A 451 -15.33 -16.02 -34.45
N LYS A 452 -15.71 -15.12 -35.41
CA LYS A 452 -14.74 -14.30 -36.13
C LYS A 452 -13.98 -13.35 -35.19
N LEU A 453 -14.67 -12.73 -34.24
CA LEU A 453 -14.05 -11.88 -33.20
C LEU A 453 -13.14 -12.70 -32.29
N ALA A 454 -13.59 -13.86 -31.82
CA ALA A 454 -12.81 -14.79 -31.02
C ALA A 454 -11.53 -15.25 -31.70
N LYS A 455 -11.61 -15.53 -33.02
CA LYS A 455 -10.42 -15.84 -33.82
C LYS A 455 -9.41 -14.68 -33.86
N GLN A 456 -9.87 -13.44 -33.88
CA GLN A 456 -8.96 -12.29 -33.81
C GLN A 456 -8.33 -12.19 -32.41
N CYS A 457 -9.10 -12.36 -31.32
CA CYS A 457 -8.56 -12.38 -29.96
C CYS A 457 -7.49 -13.47 -29.79
N ARG A 458 -7.72 -14.69 -30.29
CA ARG A 458 -6.72 -15.78 -30.25
C ARG A 458 -5.43 -15.42 -31.00
N LYS A 459 -5.53 -14.73 -32.16
CA LYS A 459 -4.34 -14.23 -32.88
C LYS A 459 -3.52 -13.24 -32.04
N TRP A 460 -4.18 -12.33 -31.35
CA TRP A 460 -3.51 -11.39 -30.46
C TRP A 460 -2.89 -12.09 -29.25
N LEU A 461 -3.61 -13.03 -28.65
CA LEU A 461 -3.15 -13.80 -27.50
C LEU A 461 -1.89 -14.62 -27.80
N CYS A 462 -1.85 -15.29 -28.97
CA CYS A 462 -0.74 -16.14 -29.38
C CYS A 462 0.43 -15.39 -30.00
N ASN A 463 0.36 -14.06 -30.19
CA ASN A 463 1.43 -13.31 -30.81
C ASN A 463 2.57 -13.03 -29.81
N PRO A 464 3.77 -13.63 -29.98
CA PRO A 464 4.89 -13.47 -29.05
C PRO A 464 5.51 -12.07 -29.09
N ASN A 465 5.27 -11.29 -30.15
CA ASN A 465 5.82 -9.94 -30.31
C ASN A 465 5.03 -8.86 -29.57
N ILE A 466 3.89 -9.23 -28.99
CA ILE A 466 3.01 -8.31 -28.26
C ILE A 466 3.29 -8.43 -26.76
N ASP A 467 3.37 -7.28 -26.07
CA ASP A 467 3.60 -7.23 -24.61
C ASP A 467 2.43 -7.88 -23.83
N VAL A 468 2.74 -8.29 -22.59
CA VAL A 468 1.76 -8.98 -21.73
C VAL A 468 0.55 -8.09 -21.43
N ARG A 469 0.76 -6.77 -21.28
CA ARG A 469 -0.34 -5.82 -21.00
C ARG A 469 -1.32 -5.75 -22.16
N THR A 470 -0.85 -5.78 -23.39
CA THR A 470 -1.71 -5.80 -24.58
C THR A 470 -2.40 -7.15 -24.76
N ARG A 471 -1.71 -8.27 -24.48
CA ARG A 471 -2.32 -9.62 -24.51
C ARG A 471 -3.45 -9.81 -23.51
N LYS A 472 -3.42 -9.11 -22.36
CA LYS A 472 -4.54 -9.17 -21.38
C LYS A 472 -5.89 -8.80 -22.00
N TRP A 473 -5.91 -7.81 -22.87
CA TRP A 473 -7.15 -7.39 -23.51
C TRP A 473 -7.71 -8.43 -24.46
N ALA A 474 -6.85 -9.25 -25.08
CA ALA A 474 -7.31 -10.39 -25.87
C ALA A 474 -8.05 -11.43 -25.02
N VAL A 475 -7.55 -11.70 -23.80
CA VAL A 475 -8.24 -12.57 -22.83
C VAL A 475 -9.54 -11.93 -22.32
N GLU A 476 -9.55 -10.63 -22.07
CA GLU A 476 -10.78 -9.90 -21.72
C GLU A 476 -11.84 -10.06 -22.80
N GLY A 477 -11.46 -9.90 -24.08
CA GLY A 477 -12.37 -10.15 -25.20
C GLY A 477 -12.89 -11.59 -25.26
N LEU A 478 -12.04 -12.58 -24.97
CA LEU A 478 -12.44 -13.98 -24.89
C LEU A 478 -13.36 -14.25 -23.69
N ALA A 479 -13.15 -13.60 -22.55
CA ALA A 479 -14.04 -13.73 -21.39
C ALA A 479 -15.48 -13.31 -21.72
N TYR A 480 -15.65 -12.27 -22.53
CA TYR A 480 -16.98 -11.91 -23.03
C TYR A 480 -17.51 -12.91 -24.05
N LEU A 481 -16.73 -13.27 -25.06
CA LEU A 481 -17.20 -14.10 -26.17
C LEU A 481 -17.44 -15.57 -25.79
N THR A 482 -16.76 -16.07 -24.73
CA THR A 482 -16.99 -17.44 -24.24
C THR A 482 -18.33 -17.61 -23.53
N MET A 483 -19.17 -16.58 -23.46
CA MET A 483 -20.60 -16.76 -23.21
C MET A 483 -21.28 -17.51 -24.35
N ASP A 484 -20.76 -17.41 -25.57
CA ASP A 484 -21.23 -18.13 -26.75
C ASP A 484 -20.70 -19.57 -26.79
N ALA A 485 -21.61 -20.53 -26.92
CA ALA A 485 -21.27 -21.94 -26.89
C ALA A 485 -20.41 -22.41 -28.09
N ASP A 486 -20.56 -21.82 -29.26
CA ASP A 486 -19.71 -22.11 -30.42
C ASP A 486 -18.28 -21.60 -30.19
N VAL A 487 -18.14 -20.42 -29.61
CA VAL A 487 -16.84 -19.87 -29.23
C VAL A 487 -16.15 -20.72 -28.15
N LYS A 488 -16.90 -21.23 -27.14
CA LYS A 488 -16.33 -22.12 -26.11
C LYS A 488 -15.72 -23.37 -26.74
N ASP A 489 -16.45 -24.01 -27.64
CA ASP A 489 -16.00 -25.25 -28.29
C ASP A 489 -14.76 -25.00 -29.16
N ASP A 490 -14.76 -23.97 -29.97
CA ASP A 490 -13.63 -23.58 -30.80
C ASP A 490 -12.40 -23.20 -29.99
N PHE A 491 -12.60 -22.53 -28.85
CA PHE A 491 -11.50 -22.07 -28.01
C PHE A 491 -10.80 -23.22 -27.30
N VAL A 492 -11.55 -24.18 -26.76
CA VAL A 492 -10.95 -25.34 -26.06
C VAL A 492 -10.28 -26.33 -27.01
N GLU A 493 -10.51 -26.22 -28.31
CA GLU A 493 -9.82 -26.98 -29.36
C GLU A 493 -8.50 -26.34 -29.81
N ASP A 494 -8.31 -25.03 -29.52
CA ASP A 494 -7.12 -24.27 -29.90
C ASP A 494 -6.05 -24.38 -28.79
N GLU A 495 -5.28 -25.48 -28.82
CA GLU A 495 -4.26 -25.76 -27.82
C GLU A 495 -3.20 -24.62 -27.70
N PRO A 496 -2.69 -24.00 -28.78
CA PRO A 496 -1.82 -22.84 -28.69
C PRO A 496 -2.44 -21.67 -27.92
N ALA A 497 -3.72 -21.38 -28.15
CA ALA A 497 -4.42 -20.31 -27.46
C ALA A 497 -4.63 -20.60 -25.98
N LEU A 498 -4.93 -21.87 -25.62
CA LEU A 498 -5.02 -22.31 -24.23
C LEU A 498 -3.67 -22.14 -23.51
N GLN A 499 -2.57 -22.61 -24.12
CA GLN A 499 -1.24 -22.48 -23.52
C GLN A 499 -0.85 -20.99 -23.34
N ALA A 500 -1.11 -20.16 -24.33
CA ALA A 500 -0.85 -18.72 -24.24
C ALA A 500 -1.68 -18.05 -23.11
N MET A 501 -2.93 -18.48 -22.89
CA MET A 501 -3.74 -18.02 -21.77
C MET A 501 -3.20 -18.53 -20.41
N PHE A 502 -2.79 -19.80 -20.33
CA PHE A 502 -2.24 -20.37 -19.10
C PHE A 502 -0.92 -19.72 -18.69
N GLU A 503 -0.10 -19.28 -19.63
CA GLU A 503 1.08 -18.47 -19.31
C GLU A 503 0.75 -17.16 -18.58
N LEU A 504 -0.40 -16.55 -18.88
CA LEU A 504 -0.86 -15.33 -18.24
C LEU A 504 -1.30 -15.52 -16.78
N THR A 505 -1.53 -16.77 -16.33
CA THR A 505 -1.85 -17.05 -14.91
C THR A 505 -0.70 -16.76 -13.95
N LYS A 506 0.52 -16.59 -14.47
CA LYS A 506 1.71 -16.18 -13.71
C LYS A 506 1.78 -14.66 -13.47
N SER A 507 0.84 -13.91 -14.03
CA SER A 507 0.80 -12.45 -13.90
C SER A 507 0.37 -12.02 -12.50
N THR A 508 0.88 -10.87 -12.07
CA THR A 508 0.44 -10.17 -10.86
C THR A 508 -0.71 -9.19 -11.11
N ASP A 509 -1.15 -9.05 -12.36
CA ASP A 509 -2.26 -8.16 -12.75
C ASP A 509 -3.60 -8.84 -12.44
N LYS A 510 -4.35 -8.27 -11.50
CA LYS A 510 -5.68 -8.75 -11.04
C LYS A 510 -6.68 -8.89 -12.18
N THR A 511 -6.63 -7.97 -13.15
CA THR A 511 -7.56 -7.95 -14.28
C THR A 511 -7.31 -9.12 -15.23
N ILE A 512 -6.06 -9.51 -15.40
CA ILE A 512 -5.68 -10.70 -16.18
C ILE A 512 -6.24 -11.95 -15.51
N LEU A 513 -5.99 -12.11 -14.19
CA LEU A 513 -6.44 -13.30 -13.46
C LEU A 513 -7.96 -13.41 -13.47
N TYR A 514 -8.66 -12.29 -13.33
CA TYR A 514 -10.12 -12.26 -13.43
C TYR A 514 -10.62 -12.67 -14.83
N ALA A 515 -10.02 -12.14 -15.89
CA ALA A 515 -10.43 -12.47 -17.26
C ALA A 515 -10.15 -13.95 -17.61
N VAL A 516 -9.01 -14.50 -17.14
CA VAL A 516 -8.70 -15.93 -17.28
C VAL A 516 -9.70 -16.78 -16.52
N ALA A 517 -9.98 -16.47 -15.25
CA ALA A 517 -10.96 -17.18 -14.45
C ALA A 517 -12.36 -17.15 -15.07
N SER A 518 -12.81 -15.98 -15.55
CA SER A 518 -14.11 -15.83 -16.25
C SER A 518 -14.19 -16.68 -17.51
N THR A 519 -13.14 -16.70 -18.31
CA THR A 519 -13.06 -17.53 -19.54
C THR A 519 -13.17 -19.01 -19.17
N LEU A 520 -12.47 -19.47 -18.14
CA LEU A 520 -12.51 -20.86 -17.68
C LEU A 520 -13.86 -21.24 -17.09
N VAL A 521 -14.49 -20.36 -16.29
CA VAL A 521 -15.85 -20.58 -15.78
C VAL A 521 -16.81 -20.79 -16.94
N ASN A 522 -16.81 -19.89 -17.91
CA ASN A 522 -17.69 -19.98 -19.09
C ASN A 522 -17.51 -21.29 -19.84
N CYS A 523 -16.27 -21.78 -20.00
CA CYS A 523 -15.98 -23.05 -20.68
C CYS A 523 -16.38 -24.30 -19.88
N THR A 524 -16.42 -24.22 -18.55
CA THR A 524 -16.68 -25.37 -17.65
C THR A 524 -18.07 -25.37 -17.05
N ASN A 525 -18.80 -24.26 -17.09
CA ASN A 525 -20.08 -24.10 -16.44
C ASN A 525 -21.18 -24.87 -17.19
N SER A 526 -22.01 -25.59 -16.42
CA SER A 526 -23.29 -26.09 -16.92
C SER A 526 -24.36 -25.05 -16.56
N TYR A 527 -24.84 -24.36 -17.54
CA TYR A 527 -26.05 -23.56 -17.39
C TYR A 527 -27.26 -24.52 -17.33
N ASP A 528 -27.35 -25.35 -16.27
CA ASP A 528 -28.54 -26.16 -16.04
C ASP A 528 -29.67 -25.19 -15.68
N LYS A 529 -30.36 -24.69 -16.70
CA LYS A 529 -31.61 -23.99 -16.51
C LYS A 529 -32.57 -24.98 -15.86
N LYS A 530 -33.11 -24.61 -14.67
CA LYS A 530 -34.23 -25.35 -14.09
C LYS A 530 -35.26 -25.53 -15.21
N GLU A 531 -35.65 -26.74 -15.51
CA GLU A 531 -36.71 -27.03 -16.47
C GLU A 531 -37.92 -26.17 -16.09
N ILE A 532 -38.16 -25.10 -16.87
CA ILE A 532 -39.35 -24.28 -16.67
C ILE A 532 -40.52 -25.13 -17.09
N MET A 533 -41.51 -25.29 -16.22
CA MET A 533 -42.71 -26.08 -16.51
C MET A 533 -43.27 -25.68 -17.87
N PRO A 534 -43.60 -26.62 -18.76
CA PRO A 534 -44.08 -26.32 -20.11
C PRO A 534 -45.27 -25.36 -20.14
N GLU A 535 -46.12 -25.43 -19.10
CA GLU A 535 -47.27 -24.52 -18.94
C GLU A 535 -46.83 -23.05 -18.71
N LEU A 536 -45.75 -22.84 -17.92
CA LEU A 536 -45.21 -21.50 -17.70
C LEU A 536 -44.55 -20.93 -18.97
N VAL A 537 -43.92 -21.77 -19.79
CA VAL A 537 -43.36 -21.38 -21.09
C VAL A 537 -44.47 -20.94 -22.05
N GLN A 538 -45.60 -21.70 -22.07
CA GLN A 538 -46.77 -21.33 -22.90
C GLN A 538 -47.42 -20.04 -22.42
N LEU A 539 -47.55 -19.85 -21.09
CA LEU A 539 -48.08 -18.63 -20.50
C LEU A 539 -47.19 -17.41 -20.80
N ALA A 540 -45.87 -17.57 -20.70
CA ALA A 540 -44.92 -16.51 -21.03
C ALA A 540 -44.98 -16.14 -22.52
N LYS A 541 -45.07 -17.13 -23.42
CA LYS A 541 -45.27 -16.89 -24.86
C LYS A 541 -46.60 -16.19 -25.13
N PHE A 542 -47.66 -16.59 -24.44
CA PHE A 542 -48.99 -15.97 -24.59
C PHE A 542 -48.95 -14.52 -24.13
N SER A 543 -48.30 -14.22 -23.00
CA SER A 543 -48.13 -12.87 -22.45
C SER A 543 -47.00 -12.06 -23.14
N LYS A 544 -46.45 -12.54 -24.23
CA LYS A 544 -45.31 -11.93 -24.97
C LYS A 544 -44.10 -11.66 -24.08
N GLN A 545 -43.92 -12.43 -23.03
CA GLN A 545 -42.73 -12.37 -22.19
C GLN A 545 -41.62 -13.19 -22.82
N HIS A 546 -40.39 -12.74 -22.62
CA HIS A 546 -39.21 -13.41 -23.12
C HIS A 546 -39.00 -14.74 -22.37
N VAL A 547 -38.72 -15.82 -23.13
CA VAL A 547 -38.35 -17.13 -22.62
C VAL A 547 -36.89 -17.36 -22.99
N PRO A 548 -35.97 -17.49 -22.02
CA PRO A 548 -34.57 -17.72 -22.30
C PRO A 548 -34.34 -19.04 -23.05
N GLU A 549 -33.53 -19.03 -24.11
CA GLU A 549 -33.15 -20.20 -24.90
C GLU A 549 -31.72 -20.66 -24.58
N GLN A 550 -31.58 -21.97 -24.29
CA GLN A 550 -30.27 -22.60 -24.12
C GLN A 550 -29.71 -23.08 -25.47
N HIS A 551 -28.47 -22.74 -25.74
CA HIS A 551 -27.79 -23.21 -26.94
C HIS A 551 -27.59 -24.75 -26.88
N PRO A 552 -27.78 -25.49 -28.02
CA PRO A 552 -27.61 -26.95 -28.04
C PRO A 552 -26.24 -27.44 -27.53
N LYS A 553 -25.17 -26.68 -27.76
CA LYS A 553 -23.81 -27.00 -27.32
C LYS A 553 -23.52 -26.64 -25.83
N ASP A 554 -24.48 -26.07 -25.11
CA ASP A 554 -24.38 -25.89 -23.65
C ASP A 554 -25.02 -27.05 -22.86
N LYS A 555 -25.36 -28.15 -23.55
CA LYS A 555 -25.79 -29.39 -22.90
C LYS A 555 -24.60 -30.13 -22.26
N LYS A 556 -24.90 -30.96 -21.25
CA LYS A 556 -23.94 -31.67 -20.42
C LYS A 556 -22.84 -32.41 -21.20
N ASP A 557 -23.18 -33.09 -22.30
CA ASP A 557 -22.22 -33.87 -23.10
C ASP A 557 -21.12 -33.00 -23.74
N PHE A 558 -21.49 -31.80 -24.18
CA PHE A 558 -20.52 -30.83 -24.74
C PHE A 558 -19.62 -30.24 -23.65
N ILE A 559 -20.19 -29.93 -22.49
CA ILE A 559 -19.44 -29.43 -21.35
C ILE A 559 -18.41 -30.47 -20.89
N GLU A 560 -18.81 -31.75 -20.81
CA GLU A 560 -17.89 -32.84 -20.48
C GLU A 560 -16.72 -32.97 -21.47
N LYS A 561 -16.97 -32.76 -22.75
CA LYS A 561 -15.92 -32.75 -23.77
C LYS A 561 -14.96 -31.56 -23.55
N ARG A 562 -15.51 -30.37 -23.32
CA ARG A 562 -14.70 -29.18 -23.03
C ARG A 562 -13.81 -29.35 -21.79
N VAL A 563 -14.38 -29.83 -20.69
CA VAL A 563 -13.62 -30.09 -19.44
C VAL A 563 -12.51 -31.11 -19.68
N LYS A 564 -12.76 -32.21 -20.40
CA LYS A 564 -11.72 -33.20 -20.75
C LYS A 564 -10.57 -32.60 -21.54
N ARG A 565 -10.85 -31.72 -22.48
CA ARG A 565 -9.84 -31.02 -23.29
C ARG A 565 -9.01 -30.06 -22.43
N LEU A 566 -9.66 -29.27 -21.57
CA LEU A 566 -8.97 -28.37 -20.63
C LEU A 566 -8.06 -29.15 -19.66
N LEU A 567 -8.53 -30.28 -19.14
CA LEU A 567 -7.71 -31.16 -18.28
C LEU A 567 -6.49 -31.68 -19.04
N LYS A 568 -6.65 -32.12 -20.27
CA LYS A 568 -5.55 -32.58 -21.13
C LYS A 568 -4.55 -31.45 -21.44
N ALA A 569 -5.03 -30.24 -21.65
CA ALA A 569 -4.21 -29.06 -21.90
C ALA A 569 -3.46 -28.53 -20.64
N GLY A 570 -3.74 -29.07 -19.45
CA GLY A 570 -3.01 -28.73 -18.22
C GLY A 570 -3.65 -27.60 -17.39
N VAL A 571 -4.96 -27.41 -17.48
CA VAL A 571 -5.70 -26.39 -16.73
C VAL A 571 -5.45 -26.45 -15.21
N ILE A 572 -5.22 -27.65 -14.64
CA ILE A 572 -4.96 -27.81 -13.20
C ILE A 572 -3.68 -27.07 -12.79
N SER A 573 -2.62 -27.15 -13.60
CA SER A 573 -1.38 -26.41 -13.33
C SER A 573 -1.61 -24.91 -13.34
N ALA A 574 -2.42 -24.41 -14.29
CA ALA A 574 -2.79 -23.00 -14.37
C ALA A 574 -3.61 -22.56 -13.15
N LEU A 575 -4.61 -23.35 -12.74
CA LEU A 575 -5.42 -23.07 -11.54
C LEU A 575 -4.56 -23.06 -10.27
N THR A 576 -3.66 -24.04 -10.12
CA THR A 576 -2.73 -24.11 -8.99
C THR A 576 -1.81 -22.86 -8.93
N CYS A 577 -1.36 -22.38 -10.09
CA CYS A 577 -0.57 -21.15 -10.16
C CYS A 577 -1.38 -19.94 -9.67
N MET A 578 -2.65 -19.83 -10.05
CA MET A 578 -3.52 -18.73 -9.63
C MET A 578 -3.85 -18.79 -8.14
N VAL A 579 -4.16 -19.98 -7.59
CA VAL A 579 -4.50 -20.16 -6.16
C VAL A 579 -3.29 -19.84 -5.27
N LYS A 580 -2.07 -20.10 -5.73
CA LYS A 580 -0.82 -19.78 -5.01
C LYS A 580 -0.41 -18.30 -5.13
N ALA A 581 -1.12 -17.51 -5.92
CA ALA A 581 -0.87 -16.08 -5.99
C ALA A 581 -1.17 -15.41 -4.64
N ASP A 582 -0.45 -14.32 -4.34
CA ASP A 582 -0.65 -13.54 -3.11
C ASP A 582 -2.13 -13.15 -2.96
N SER A 583 -2.65 -13.27 -1.73
CA SER A 583 -4.02 -12.86 -1.38
C SER A 583 -4.33 -11.40 -1.72
N ALA A 584 -3.31 -10.55 -1.79
CA ALA A 584 -3.44 -9.16 -2.24
C ALA A 584 -3.71 -9.03 -3.74
N ILE A 585 -3.32 -10.04 -4.55
CA ILE A 585 -3.48 -10.07 -6.01
C ILE A 585 -4.78 -10.76 -6.39
N LEU A 586 -5.12 -11.85 -5.71
CA LEU A 586 -6.31 -12.63 -5.99
C LEU A 586 -7.54 -12.00 -5.31
N THR A 587 -8.35 -11.28 -6.08
CA THR A 587 -9.58 -10.63 -5.58
C THR A 587 -10.65 -11.67 -5.22
N ASP A 588 -11.58 -11.33 -4.30
CA ASP A 588 -12.65 -12.23 -3.89
C ASP A 588 -13.55 -12.67 -5.06
N PRO A 589 -13.95 -11.80 -6.02
CA PRO A 589 -14.65 -12.26 -7.21
C PRO A 589 -13.85 -13.28 -8.02
N THR A 590 -12.52 -13.12 -8.11
CA THR A 590 -11.67 -14.09 -8.81
C THR A 590 -11.60 -15.43 -8.05
N LYS A 591 -11.55 -15.42 -6.72
CA LYS A 591 -11.59 -16.63 -5.90
C LYS A 591 -12.90 -17.40 -6.09
N GLU A 592 -14.03 -16.72 -6.13
CA GLU A 592 -15.34 -17.32 -6.40
C GLU A 592 -15.39 -18.01 -7.78
N LEU A 593 -14.86 -17.33 -8.81
CA LEU A 593 -14.76 -17.92 -10.14
C LEU A 593 -13.85 -19.15 -10.16
N LEU A 594 -12.70 -19.10 -9.50
CA LEU A 594 -11.78 -20.24 -9.38
C LEU A 594 -12.41 -21.41 -8.65
N ALA A 595 -13.12 -21.15 -7.54
CA ALA A 595 -13.86 -22.19 -6.82
C ALA A 595 -14.89 -22.88 -7.74
N SER A 596 -15.61 -22.11 -8.55
CA SER A 596 -16.56 -22.66 -9.53
C SER A 596 -15.87 -23.54 -10.58
N VAL A 597 -14.72 -23.11 -11.11
CA VAL A 597 -13.94 -23.92 -12.07
C VAL A 597 -13.45 -25.21 -11.42
N LEU A 598 -12.93 -25.14 -10.19
CA LEU A 598 -12.44 -26.30 -9.45
C LEU A 598 -13.57 -27.31 -9.16
N LEU A 599 -14.75 -26.84 -8.76
CA LEU A 599 -15.92 -27.68 -8.57
C LEU A 599 -16.34 -28.40 -9.87
N ASN A 600 -16.44 -27.66 -10.97
CA ASN A 600 -16.83 -28.18 -12.27
C ASN A 600 -15.82 -29.20 -12.83
N THR A 601 -14.53 -28.97 -12.61
CA THR A 601 -13.46 -29.87 -13.03
C THR A 601 -13.29 -31.03 -12.06
N GLY A 602 -13.39 -30.83 -10.74
CA GLY A 602 -13.21 -31.80 -9.68
C GLY A 602 -14.33 -32.90 -9.68
N GLN A 603 -15.58 -32.51 -9.89
CA GLN A 603 -16.69 -33.49 -10.03
C GLN A 603 -16.45 -34.48 -11.19
N LYS A 604 -15.80 -34.02 -12.26
CA LYS A 604 -15.47 -34.88 -13.40
C LYS A 604 -14.21 -35.71 -13.17
N MET A 605 -13.26 -35.22 -12.39
CA MET A 605 -12.04 -35.95 -12.03
C MET A 605 -12.35 -37.13 -11.13
N ALA A 606 -13.28 -37.01 -10.18
CA ALA A 606 -13.74 -38.10 -9.32
C ALA A 606 -14.30 -39.27 -10.13
N SER A 607 -14.93 -39.01 -11.28
CA SER A 607 -15.43 -40.05 -12.19
C SER A 607 -14.35 -40.76 -13.01
N TYR A 608 -13.10 -40.24 -13.04
CA TYR A 608 -11.98 -40.78 -13.83
C TYR A 608 -10.85 -41.42 -13.01
N GLN A 609 -11.03 -41.61 -11.68
CA GLN A 609 -10.01 -42.17 -10.76
C GLN A 609 -8.63 -41.45 -10.83
N VAL A 610 -8.60 -40.17 -11.20
CA VAL A 610 -7.38 -39.38 -11.12
C VAL A 610 -7.27 -38.86 -9.70
N ILE A 611 -6.58 -39.59 -8.82
CA ILE A 611 -6.19 -39.14 -7.50
C ILE A 611 -5.14 -38.04 -7.71
N ILE A 612 -5.58 -36.78 -7.66
CA ILE A 612 -4.64 -35.63 -7.60
C ILE A 612 -4.38 -35.37 -6.13
N TRP A 613 -3.13 -35.42 -5.76
CA TRP A 613 -2.58 -34.99 -4.49
C TRP A 613 -2.65 -33.44 -4.40
N LEU A 614 -3.85 -32.92 -4.13
CA LEU A 614 -3.97 -31.59 -3.51
C LEU A 614 -3.97 -31.84 -2.01
N ASP A 615 -3.16 -31.11 -1.27
CA ASP A 615 -3.15 -31.19 0.19
C ASP A 615 -4.60 -30.93 0.69
N PRO A 616 -5.19 -31.83 1.50
CA PRO A 616 -6.54 -31.64 2.03
C PRO A 616 -6.75 -30.32 2.77
N LYS A 617 -5.68 -29.68 3.27
CA LYS A 617 -5.72 -28.35 3.89
C LYS A 617 -5.93 -27.23 2.87
N GLU A 618 -5.36 -27.32 1.68
CA GLU A 618 -5.57 -26.33 0.62
C GLU A 618 -7.00 -26.39 0.05
N PHE A 619 -7.65 -27.56 0.12
CA PHE A 619 -9.04 -27.72 -0.35
C PHE A 619 -10.07 -27.20 0.67
N SER A 620 -9.78 -27.29 1.98
CA SER A 620 -10.69 -26.81 3.03
C SER A 620 -10.73 -25.27 3.09
N GLU A 621 -9.60 -24.59 2.86
CA GLU A 621 -9.55 -23.12 2.85
C GLU A 621 -10.32 -22.50 1.67
N VAL A 622 -10.43 -23.21 0.54
CA VAL A 622 -11.20 -22.77 -0.64
C VAL A 622 -12.68 -23.11 -0.54
N ALA A 623 -13.04 -24.13 0.25
CA ALA A 623 -14.44 -24.56 0.44
C ALA A 623 -15.13 -23.88 1.63
N GLU A 624 -14.39 -23.20 2.51
CA GLU A 624 -14.91 -22.41 3.62
C GLU A 624 -15.07 -20.90 3.27
N CYS A 625 -14.62 -20.46 2.09
CA CYS A 625 -14.98 -19.19 1.48
C CYS A 625 -16.18 -19.35 0.56
#